data_a14f582e99681a237866959efcd9e74e
#
_entry.id   a14f582e99681a237866959efcd9e74e
#
_cell.length_a   1.000
_cell.length_b   1.000
_cell.length_c   1.000
_cell.angle_alpha   90.00
_cell.angle_beta   90.00
_cell.angle_gamma   90.00
#
_symmetry.space_group_name_H-M   'P 1'
#
loop_
_entity.id
_entity.type
_entity.pdbx_description
1 polymer ?
#
loop_
_entity_poly.entity_id
_entity_poly.type
_entity_poly.pdbx_seq_one_letter_code
_entity_poly.pdbx_strand_id
1 'polypeptide(L)'
;MTQKLRVGIQGGIGSFNTQALRVYLEKQAIPLEDVDIKYLYTTDKVLGELKAGKIERGQFATENSIGGAVNETVVAQAKYSFDQNYEIIDQYSIPVVHCLMVHPDVQLDEVDTIITHSQVFAQCRETIANCYSRMFLKEGNGDFVDPAKVGEAIAKGSLPRNVATISNALIAEAWGLRIVDQGLQDRTDNFTTFIFVKLRR
;
A
#
# COMPACT_ATOMS: atom_id res chain seq x y z
N MET A 1 -15.84 -18.83 20.86
CA MET A 1 -15.07 -17.78 20.16
C MET A 1 -15.36 -17.94 18.68
N THR A 2 -15.97 -16.94 18.05
CA THR A 2 -16.19 -16.93 16.59
C THR A 2 -14.86 -16.95 15.89
N GLN A 3 -14.68 -17.83 14.92
CA GLN A 3 -13.45 -17.89 14.12
C GLN A 3 -13.35 -16.61 13.30
N LYS A 4 -12.22 -15.88 13.43
CA LYS A 4 -11.97 -14.67 12.65
C LYS A 4 -11.82 -14.98 11.16
N LEU A 5 -12.33 -14.09 10.31
CA LEU A 5 -12.13 -14.16 8.86
C LEU A 5 -10.65 -13.91 8.53
N ARG A 6 -9.98 -14.90 7.92
CA ARG A 6 -8.58 -14.78 7.52
C ARG A 6 -8.46 -14.13 6.14
N VAL A 7 -7.88 -12.93 6.10
CA VAL A 7 -7.72 -12.15 4.86
C VAL A 7 -6.25 -11.91 4.60
N GLY A 8 -5.77 -12.26 3.42
CA GLY A 8 -4.42 -11.91 2.96
C GLY A 8 -4.46 -10.71 2.01
N ILE A 9 -3.60 -9.74 2.23
CA ILE A 9 -3.51 -8.55 1.36
C ILE A 9 -2.09 -8.35 0.81
N GLN A 10 -2.02 -7.82 -0.40
CA GLN A 10 -0.79 -7.30 -1.00
C GLN A 10 -0.33 -6.05 -0.23
N GLY A 11 0.99 -5.82 -0.11
CA GLY A 11 1.55 -4.66 0.59
C GLY A 11 1.61 -4.81 2.10
N GLY A 12 2.23 -3.84 2.74
CA GLY A 12 2.45 -3.77 4.18
C GLY A 12 1.37 -3.00 4.94
N ILE A 13 1.57 -2.89 6.25
CA ILE A 13 0.68 -2.14 7.17
C ILE A 13 0.63 -0.67 6.75
N GLY A 14 -0.59 -0.12 6.58
CA GLY A 14 -0.80 1.27 6.18
C GLY A 14 -0.72 1.53 4.67
N SER A 15 -0.46 0.51 3.85
CA SER A 15 -0.46 0.65 2.38
C SER A 15 -1.83 1.00 1.80
N PHE A 16 -1.90 1.34 0.51
CA PHE A 16 -3.18 1.49 -0.21
C PHE A 16 -4.01 0.20 -0.20
N ASN A 17 -3.38 -0.96 -0.11
CA ASN A 17 -4.07 -2.23 0.10
C ASN A 17 -4.77 -2.28 1.47
N THR A 18 -4.16 -1.74 2.53
CA THR A 18 -4.82 -1.61 3.84
C THR A 18 -6.04 -0.68 3.76
N GLN A 19 -5.94 0.42 3.02
CA GLN A 19 -7.06 1.34 2.79
C GLN A 19 -8.21 0.64 2.03
N ALA A 20 -7.89 -0.08 0.96
CA ALA A 20 -8.87 -0.84 0.18
C ALA A 20 -9.55 -1.93 1.04
N LEU A 21 -8.80 -2.61 1.91
CA LEU A 21 -9.38 -3.56 2.85
C LEU A 21 -10.36 -2.89 3.81
N ARG A 22 -10.04 -1.72 4.38
CA ARG A 22 -10.95 -0.98 5.27
C ARG A 22 -12.27 -0.64 4.56
N VAL A 23 -12.18 -0.12 3.33
CA VAL A 23 -13.38 0.18 2.49
C VAL A 23 -14.20 -1.08 2.25
N TYR A 24 -13.55 -2.20 1.95
CA TYR A 24 -14.24 -3.48 1.76
C TYR A 24 -14.96 -3.94 3.03
N LEU A 25 -14.28 -3.93 4.17
CA LEU A 25 -14.86 -4.37 5.44
C LEU A 25 -16.05 -3.52 5.87
N GLU A 26 -15.96 -2.20 5.70
CA GLU A 26 -17.05 -1.27 5.96
C GLU A 26 -18.26 -1.58 5.08
N LYS A 27 -18.06 -1.74 3.76
CA LYS A 27 -19.10 -2.08 2.79
C LYS A 27 -19.77 -3.41 3.10
N GLN A 28 -19.03 -4.38 3.62
CA GLN A 28 -19.54 -5.70 3.99
C GLN A 28 -20.08 -5.75 5.44
N ALA A 29 -20.05 -4.64 6.18
CA ALA A 29 -20.40 -4.56 7.60
C ALA A 29 -19.65 -5.61 8.46
N ILE A 30 -18.38 -5.84 8.15
CA ILE A 30 -17.49 -6.75 8.90
C ILE A 30 -16.62 -5.91 9.85
N PRO A 31 -16.73 -6.07 11.18
CA PRO A 31 -15.87 -5.40 12.14
C PRO A 31 -14.39 -5.81 11.95
N LEU A 32 -13.48 -4.84 12.11
CA LEU A 32 -12.04 -5.10 11.94
C LEU A 32 -11.52 -6.13 12.97
N GLU A 33 -12.08 -6.13 14.18
CA GLU A 33 -11.75 -7.07 15.25
C GLU A 33 -12.12 -8.53 14.91
N ASP A 34 -13.02 -8.75 13.95
CA ASP A 34 -13.42 -10.08 13.46
C ASP A 34 -12.54 -10.57 12.29
N VAL A 35 -11.49 -9.84 11.93
CA VAL A 35 -10.61 -10.17 10.82
C VAL A 35 -9.19 -10.46 11.33
N ASP A 36 -8.59 -11.52 10.80
CA ASP A 36 -7.16 -11.83 10.92
C ASP A 36 -6.47 -11.45 9.60
N ILE A 37 -5.70 -10.34 9.62
CA ILE A 37 -5.06 -9.77 8.43
C ILE A 37 -3.64 -10.30 8.30
N LYS A 38 -3.33 -10.90 7.14
CA LYS A 38 -1.97 -11.25 6.74
C LYS A 38 -1.45 -10.29 5.68
N TYR A 39 -0.39 -9.57 6.01
CA TYR A 39 0.33 -8.69 5.09
C TYR A 39 1.32 -9.50 4.26
N LEU A 40 1.00 -9.79 3.02
CA LEU A 40 1.72 -10.75 2.18
C LEU A 40 2.62 -10.10 1.12
N TYR A 41 2.56 -8.77 0.99
CA TYR A 41 3.39 -7.91 0.15
C TYR A 41 3.24 -8.12 -1.36
N THR A 42 2.97 -9.33 -1.85
CA THR A 42 2.87 -9.65 -3.27
C THR A 42 1.59 -10.42 -3.60
N THR A 43 1.06 -10.23 -4.80
CA THR A 43 -0.09 -11.00 -5.32
C THR A 43 0.22 -12.49 -5.40
N ASP A 44 1.47 -12.84 -5.72
CA ASP A 44 1.93 -14.23 -5.76
C ASP A 44 1.73 -14.93 -4.41
N LYS A 45 2.11 -14.29 -3.31
CA LYS A 45 1.90 -14.84 -1.96
C LYS A 45 0.42 -14.90 -1.59
N VAL A 46 -0.37 -13.88 -1.95
CA VAL A 46 -1.82 -13.88 -1.69
C VAL A 46 -2.49 -15.07 -2.37
N LEU A 47 -2.25 -15.28 -3.65
CA LEU A 47 -2.82 -16.40 -4.40
C LEU A 47 -2.30 -17.76 -3.89
N GLY A 48 -1.02 -17.84 -3.52
CA GLY A 48 -0.42 -19.03 -2.92
C GLY A 48 -1.02 -19.39 -1.56
N GLU A 49 -1.24 -18.42 -0.67
CA GLU A 49 -1.85 -18.63 0.65
C GLU A 49 -3.33 -19.02 0.54
N LEU A 50 -4.07 -18.46 -0.44
CA LEU A 50 -5.43 -18.88 -0.78
C LEU A 50 -5.45 -20.34 -1.22
N LYS A 51 -4.58 -20.72 -2.17
CA LYS A 51 -4.47 -22.08 -2.67
C LYS A 51 -4.12 -23.08 -1.56
N ALA A 52 -3.29 -22.67 -0.61
CA ALA A 52 -2.90 -23.47 0.54
C ALA A 52 -3.97 -23.50 1.67
N GLY A 53 -5.10 -22.81 1.54
CA GLY A 53 -6.17 -22.73 2.55
C GLY A 53 -5.77 -21.99 3.83
N LYS A 54 -4.67 -21.23 3.81
CA LYS A 54 -4.17 -20.48 4.96
C LYS A 54 -4.90 -19.16 5.18
N ILE A 55 -5.52 -18.62 4.12
CA ILE A 55 -6.44 -17.49 4.14
C ILE A 55 -7.73 -17.87 3.40
N GLU A 56 -8.81 -17.13 3.69
CA GLU A 56 -10.14 -17.39 3.12
C GLU A 56 -10.48 -16.37 2.03
N ARG A 57 -9.92 -15.18 2.14
CA ARG A 57 -10.06 -14.11 1.15
C ARG A 57 -8.70 -13.49 0.86
N GLY A 58 -8.47 -13.16 -0.40
CA GLY A 58 -7.30 -12.43 -0.84
C GLY A 58 -7.68 -11.07 -1.40
N GLN A 59 -6.77 -10.10 -1.30
CA GLN A 59 -6.97 -8.77 -1.86
C GLN A 59 -5.66 -8.26 -2.44
N PHE A 60 -5.73 -7.68 -3.65
CA PHE A 60 -4.58 -7.10 -4.34
C PHE A 60 -5.04 -6.07 -5.40
N ALA A 61 -4.11 -5.20 -5.78
CA ALA A 61 -4.30 -4.23 -6.85
C ALA A 61 -4.19 -4.89 -8.23
N THR A 62 -5.07 -4.49 -9.16
CA THR A 62 -5.05 -4.97 -10.55
C THR A 62 -4.63 -3.90 -11.53
N GLU A 63 -5.02 -2.65 -11.28
CA GLU A 63 -4.80 -1.55 -12.20
C GLU A 63 -4.69 -0.22 -11.46
N ASN A 64 -3.89 0.68 -12.00
CA ASN A 64 -3.88 2.09 -11.63
C ASN A 64 -4.24 2.94 -12.85
N SER A 65 -5.11 3.94 -12.71
CA SER A 65 -5.64 4.75 -13.82
C SER A 65 -4.56 5.50 -14.62
N ILE A 66 -3.38 5.73 -14.02
CA ILE A 66 -2.24 6.40 -14.66
C ILE A 66 -1.17 5.38 -15.07
N GLY A 67 -0.86 4.43 -14.17
CA GLY A 67 0.20 3.44 -14.35
C GLY A 67 -0.23 2.20 -15.16
N GLY A 68 -1.53 2.03 -15.43
CA GLY A 68 -2.07 0.85 -16.12
C GLY A 68 -2.09 -0.40 -15.25
N ALA A 69 -2.05 -1.56 -15.90
CA ALA A 69 -2.09 -2.85 -15.23
C ALA A 69 -0.90 -3.07 -14.28
N VAL A 70 -1.17 -3.65 -13.11
CA VAL A 70 -0.12 -4.02 -12.15
C VAL A 70 0.59 -5.28 -12.64
N ASN A 71 1.77 -5.13 -13.25
CA ASN A 71 2.50 -6.21 -13.90
C ASN A 71 2.75 -7.42 -12.99
N GLU A 72 3.09 -7.19 -11.73
CA GLU A 72 3.27 -8.26 -10.73
C GLU A 72 1.99 -9.07 -10.56
N THR A 73 0.84 -8.42 -10.54
CA THR A 73 -0.48 -9.09 -10.45
C THR A 73 -0.77 -9.90 -11.72
N VAL A 74 -0.51 -9.35 -12.91
CA VAL A 74 -0.72 -10.06 -14.18
C VAL A 74 0.11 -11.36 -14.21
N VAL A 75 1.37 -11.30 -13.83
CA VAL A 75 2.27 -12.47 -13.76
C VAL A 75 1.76 -13.50 -12.75
N ALA A 76 1.35 -13.06 -11.56
CA ALA A 76 0.83 -13.95 -10.53
C ALA A 76 -0.50 -14.61 -10.97
N GLN A 77 -1.42 -13.85 -11.57
CA GLN A 77 -2.68 -14.40 -12.08
C GLN A 77 -2.45 -15.48 -13.14
N ALA A 78 -1.53 -15.27 -14.07
CA ALA A 78 -1.16 -16.27 -15.09
C ALA A 78 -0.58 -17.54 -14.43
N LYS A 79 0.35 -17.39 -13.49
CA LYS A 79 0.99 -18.50 -12.76
C LYS A 79 -0.01 -19.39 -12.04
N TYR A 80 -1.06 -18.81 -11.47
CA TYR A 80 -2.06 -19.55 -10.68
C TYR A 80 -3.32 -19.93 -11.48
N SER A 81 -3.35 -19.72 -12.81
CA SER A 81 -4.54 -19.93 -13.64
C SER A 81 -5.78 -19.30 -13.03
N PHE A 82 -5.68 -17.98 -12.80
CA PHE A 82 -6.60 -17.20 -11.97
C PHE A 82 -8.07 -17.42 -12.35
N ASP A 83 -8.41 -17.28 -13.63
CA ASP A 83 -9.79 -17.38 -14.11
C ASP A 83 -10.45 -18.74 -13.86
N GLN A 84 -9.63 -19.79 -13.74
CA GLN A 84 -10.11 -21.15 -13.47
C GLN A 84 -10.26 -21.43 -11.98
N ASN A 85 -9.34 -20.93 -11.16
CA ASN A 85 -9.19 -21.34 -9.76
C ASN A 85 -9.74 -20.35 -8.74
N TYR A 86 -9.96 -19.07 -9.13
CA TYR A 86 -10.37 -18.02 -8.21
C TYR A 86 -11.64 -17.33 -8.69
N GLU A 87 -12.37 -16.77 -7.75
CA GLU A 87 -13.58 -15.99 -7.97
C GLU A 87 -13.39 -14.59 -7.40
N ILE A 88 -13.66 -13.58 -8.21
CA ILE A 88 -13.74 -12.19 -7.75
C ILE A 88 -15.06 -12.04 -6.98
N ILE A 89 -15.00 -11.66 -5.73
CA ILE A 89 -16.16 -11.45 -4.85
C ILE A 89 -16.51 -9.99 -4.67
N ASP A 90 -15.56 -9.09 -4.91
CA ASP A 90 -15.79 -7.63 -4.93
C ASP A 90 -14.67 -6.92 -5.69
N GLN A 91 -14.97 -5.72 -6.22
CA GLN A 91 -14.03 -4.85 -6.90
C GLN A 91 -14.40 -3.39 -6.68
N TYR A 92 -13.41 -2.55 -6.40
CA TYR A 92 -13.58 -1.10 -6.35
C TYR A 92 -12.27 -0.36 -6.52
N SER A 93 -12.38 0.92 -6.87
CA SER A 93 -11.25 1.82 -6.99
C SER A 93 -11.25 2.81 -5.85
N ILE A 94 -10.07 3.09 -5.32
CA ILE A 94 -9.86 4.15 -4.33
C ILE A 94 -8.95 5.23 -4.90
N PRO A 95 -9.15 6.51 -4.52
CA PRO A 95 -8.24 7.58 -4.93
C PRO A 95 -6.86 7.38 -4.31
N VAL A 96 -5.82 7.66 -5.08
CA VAL A 96 -4.44 7.69 -4.60
C VAL A 96 -4.14 9.10 -4.10
N VAL A 97 -4.02 9.24 -2.79
CA VAL A 97 -3.62 10.48 -2.13
C VAL A 97 -2.28 10.26 -1.45
N HIS A 98 -1.26 10.99 -1.89
CA HIS A 98 0.08 10.91 -1.35
C HIS A 98 0.31 11.97 -0.27
N CYS A 99 0.91 11.54 0.86
CA CYS A 99 1.28 12.38 1.98
C CYS A 99 2.79 12.31 2.21
N LEU A 100 3.42 13.45 2.50
CA LEU A 100 4.79 13.51 3.00
C LEU A 100 4.78 13.29 4.50
N MET A 101 5.56 12.35 4.97
CA MET A 101 5.59 11.92 6.37
C MET A 101 7.00 11.89 6.91
N VAL A 102 7.16 12.33 8.16
CA VAL A 102 8.42 12.39 8.90
C VAL A 102 8.26 11.76 10.28
N HIS A 103 9.37 11.51 10.96
CA HIS A 103 9.34 11.18 12.39
C HIS A 103 8.62 12.30 13.18
N PRO A 104 7.79 12.01 14.19
CA PRO A 104 6.97 13.03 14.88
C PRO A 104 7.80 14.16 15.51
N ASP A 105 9.01 13.87 15.98
CA ASP A 105 9.88 14.84 16.65
C ASP A 105 10.80 15.62 15.68
N VAL A 106 10.69 15.41 14.37
CA VAL A 106 11.56 16.06 13.35
C VAL A 106 10.82 17.20 12.68
N GLN A 107 11.47 18.36 12.54
CA GLN A 107 10.93 19.47 11.76
C GLN A 107 11.29 19.30 10.27
N LEU A 108 10.50 19.91 9.38
CA LEU A 108 10.68 19.74 7.94
C LEU A 108 12.02 20.30 7.43
N ASP A 109 12.55 21.32 8.08
CA ASP A 109 13.84 21.94 7.75
C ASP A 109 15.03 21.06 8.12
N GLU A 110 14.85 20.08 9.01
CA GLU A 110 15.84 19.05 9.36
C GLU A 110 15.88 17.89 8.35
N VAL A 111 14.87 17.81 7.45
CA VAL A 111 14.76 16.75 6.45
C VAL A 111 15.51 17.13 5.17
N ASP A 112 16.36 16.24 4.69
CA ASP A 112 17.10 16.40 3.44
C ASP A 112 16.91 15.27 2.43
N THR A 113 16.27 14.15 2.84
CA THR A 113 16.15 12.96 2.00
C THR A 113 14.71 12.43 2.00
N ILE A 114 14.20 12.11 0.82
CA ILE A 114 12.91 11.40 0.65
C ILE A 114 13.21 10.01 0.10
N ILE A 115 12.76 8.97 0.81
CA ILE A 115 12.82 7.57 0.36
C ILE A 115 11.41 7.07 0.08
N THR A 116 11.12 6.64 -1.14
CA THR A 116 9.84 6.04 -1.51
C THR A 116 9.98 5.21 -2.80
N HIS A 117 8.89 4.64 -3.28
CA HIS A 117 8.83 3.87 -4.52
C HIS A 117 8.96 4.80 -5.75
N SER A 118 9.65 4.36 -6.81
CA SER A 118 9.84 5.13 -8.06
C SER A 118 8.53 5.63 -8.67
N GLN A 119 7.46 4.83 -8.61
CA GLN A 119 6.15 5.24 -9.10
C GLN A 119 5.55 6.41 -8.30
N VAL A 120 5.82 6.51 -7.00
CA VAL A 120 5.38 7.66 -6.17
C VAL A 120 6.10 8.92 -6.61
N PHE A 121 7.42 8.85 -6.88
CA PHE A 121 8.17 9.97 -7.44
C PHE A 121 7.61 10.40 -8.81
N ALA A 122 7.25 9.45 -9.66
CA ALA A 122 6.66 9.76 -10.97
C ALA A 122 5.29 10.46 -10.84
N GLN A 123 4.50 10.10 -9.83
CA GLN A 123 3.17 10.67 -9.58
C GLN A 123 3.18 12.01 -8.84
N CYS A 124 4.30 12.38 -8.19
CA CYS A 124 4.47 13.61 -7.42
C CYS A 124 5.58 14.50 -7.96
N ARG A 125 5.98 14.32 -9.22
CA ARG A 125 7.19 14.89 -9.82
C ARG A 125 7.18 16.41 -9.78
N GLU A 126 6.10 17.05 -10.23
CA GLU A 126 5.97 18.52 -10.31
C GLU A 126 5.91 19.12 -8.91
N THR A 127 5.09 18.54 -8.03
CA THR A 127 4.95 18.98 -6.64
C THR A 127 6.28 18.89 -5.88
N ILE A 128 7.02 17.79 -6.04
CA ILE A 128 8.33 17.62 -5.40
C ILE A 128 9.32 18.65 -5.95
N ALA A 129 9.37 18.87 -7.25
CA ALA A 129 10.28 19.84 -7.87
C ALA A 129 10.00 21.27 -7.40
N ASN A 130 8.75 21.64 -7.18
CA ASN A 130 8.35 22.98 -6.77
C ASN A 130 8.50 23.23 -5.26
N CYS A 131 8.12 22.24 -4.43
CA CYS A 131 8.03 22.43 -2.99
C CYS A 131 9.21 21.83 -2.20
N TYR A 132 9.87 20.80 -2.76
CA TYR A 132 10.87 19.98 -2.07
C TYR A 132 12.17 19.82 -2.87
N SER A 133 12.50 20.78 -3.76
CA SER A 133 13.66 20.73 -4.68
C SER A 133 15.00 20.59 -3.97
N ARG A 134 15.10 20.96 -2.69
CA ARG A 134 16.32 20.82 -1.89
C ARG A 134 16.57 19.41 -1.37
N MET A 135 15.59 18.52 -1.46
CA MET A 135 15.67 17.18 -0.89
C MET A 135 16.28 16.20 -1.88
N PHE A 136 17.10 15.30 -1.37
CA PHE A 136 17.57 14.14 -2.11
C PHE A 136 16.48 13.13 -2.30
N LEU A 137 16.21 12.73 -3.55
CA LEU A 137 15.23 11.70 -3.90
C LEU A 137 15.94 10.36 -4.03
N LYS A 138 15.60 9.41 -3.19
CA LYS A 138 16.18 8.08 -3.18
C LYS A 138 15.10 7.03 -3.40
N GLU A 139 15.20 6.27 -4.49
CA GLU A 139 14.33 5.12 -4.67
C GLU A 139 14.63 4.06 -3.60
N GLY A 140 13.56 3.52 -3.00
CA GLY A 140 13.67 2.41 -2.07
C GLY A 140 14.22 1.16 -2.75
N ASN A 141 15.08 0.43 -2.07
CA ASN A 141 15.63 -0.84 -2.53
C ASN A 141 15.43 -1.95 -1.47
N GLY A 142 15.46 -3.20 -1.89
CA GLY A 142 15.19 -4.32 -0.99
C GLY A 142 13.83 -4.17 -0.34
N ASP A 143 13.76 -4.25 0.98
CA ASP A 143 12.51 -4.10 1.74
C ASP A 143 11.92 -2.67 1.61
N PHE A 144 12.74 -1.66 1.35
CA PHE A 144 12.32 -0.27 1.23
C PHE A 144 11.67 0.08 -0.13
N VAL A 145 11.54 -0.87 -1.05
CA VAL A 145 10.66 -0.72 -2.22
C VAL A 145 9.22 -0.47 -1.78
N ASP A 146 8.78 -1.09 -0.66
CA ASP A 146 7.49 -0.80 -0.04
C ASP A 146 7.59 0.44 0.88
N PRO A 147 6.90 1.57 0.58
CA PRO A 147 6.90 2.75 1.43
C PRO A 147 6.39 2.50 2.85
N ALA A 148 5.59 1.45 3.06
CA ALA A 148 5.17 1.07 4.40
C ALA A 148 6.34 0.59 5.27
N LYS A 149 7.33 -0.08 4.66
CA LYS A 149 8.58 -0.46 5.32
C LYS A 149 9.48 0.74 5.61
N VAL A 150 9.48 1.73 4.73
CA VAL A 150 10.21 2.99 4.98
C VAL A 150 9.58 3.71 6.19
N GLY A 151 8.25 3.82 6.24
CA GLY A 151 7.53 4.42 7.36
C GLY A 151 7.78 3.70 8.67
N GLU A 152 7.75 2.38 8.68
CA GLU A 152 8.14 1.55 9.83
C GLU A 152 9.56 1.85 10.32
N ALA A 153 10.51 1.93 9.38
CA ALA A 153 11.91 2.17 9.71
C ALA A 153 12.18 3.60 10.23
N ILE A 154 11.47 4.61 9.71
CA ILE A 154 11.49 5.99 10.25
C ILE A 154 10.99 5.98 11.71
N ALA A 155 9.82 5.38 11.97
CA ALA A 155 9.22 5.33 13.29
C ALA A 155 10.09 4.61 14.33
N LYS A 156 10.76 3.53 13.90
CA LYS A 156 11.67 2.73 14.77
C LYS A 156 13.07 3.33 14.92
N GLY A 157 13.38 4.44 14.25
CA GLY A 157 14.72 5.02 14.25
C GLY A 157 15.79 4.16 13.55
N SER A 158 15.37 3.24 12.66
CA SER A 158 16.28 2.41 11.85
C SER A 158 16.81 3.16 10.63
N LEU A 159 16.18 4.28 10.26
CA LEU A 159 16.66 5.25 9.29
C LEU A 159 17.11 6.54 9.99
N PRO A 160 18.01 7.32 9.39
CA PRO A 160 18.40 8.63 9.92
C PRO A 160 17.16 9.55 10.10
N ARG A 161 17.24 10.46 11.10
CA ARG A 161 16.11 11.36 11.42
C ARG A 161 15.78 12.36 10.32
N ASN A 162 16.73 12.67 9.44
CA ASN A 162 16.59 13.55 8.28
C ASN A 162 15.89 12.91 7.07
N VAL A 163 15.32 11.71 7.24
CA VAL A 163 14.61 10.96 6.19
C VAL A 163 13.11 11.16 6.32
N ALA A 164 12.45 11.44 5.19
CA ALA A 164 11.00 11.43 4.99
C ALA A 164 10.58 10.29 4.04
N THR A 165 9.30 9.98 4.03
CA THR A 165 8.68 9.12 3.01
C THR A 165 7.41 9.75 2.45
N ILE A 166 7.04 9.36 1.23
CA ILE A 166 5.77 9.77 0.60
C ILE A 166 4.95 8.51 0.34
N SER A 167 3.73 8.45 0.86
CA SER A 167 2.76 7.38 0.62
C SER A 167 1.37 7.72 1.16
N ASN A 168 0.55 6.70 1.43
CA ASN A 168 -0.78 6.78 2.03
C ASN A 168 -0.70 7.24 3.50
N ALA A 169 -1.65 8.09 3.90
CA ALA A 169 -1.78 8.60 5.28
C ALA A 169 -1.90 7.49 6.34
N LEU A 170 -2.40 6.30 6.00
CA LEU A 170 -2.51 5.19 6.93
C LEU A 170 -1.16 4.66 7.44
N ILE A 171 -0.06 4.94 6.73
CA ILE A 171 1.29 4.65 7.25
C ILE A 171 1.58 5.53 8.47
N ALA A 172 1.22 6.80 8.40
CA ALA A 172 1.38 7.71 9.54
C ALA A 172 0.52 7.25 10.74
N GLU A 173 -0.73 6.87 10.50
CA GLU A 173 -1.61 6.31 11.53
C GLU A 173 -1.01 5.06 12.17
N ALA A 174 -0.53 4.12 11.35
CA ALA A 174 -0.02 2.83 11.81
C ALA A 174 1.28 2.94 12.63
N TRP A 175 2.14 3.90 12.30
CA TRP A 175 3.48 4.02 12.87
C TRP A 175 3.71 5.28 13.70
N GLY A 176 2.68 6.13 13.87
CA GLY A 176 2.78 7.37 14.63
C GLY A 176 3.66 8.42 13.97
N LEU A 177 3.73 8.43 12.62
CA LEU A 177 4.47 9.46 11.89
C LEU A 177 3.66 10.76 11.82
N ARG A 178 4.36 11.87 11.68
CA ARG A 178 3.74 13.18 11.44
C ARG A 178 3.59 13.43 9.95
N ILE A 179 2.37 13.67 9.50
CA ILE A 179 2.08 14.14 8.15
C ILE A 179 2.44 15.63 8.07
N VAL A 180 3.30 15.98 7.11
CA VAL A 180 3.75 17.35 6.86
C VAL A 180 2.91 18.00 5.77
N ASP A 181 2.56 17.23 4.74
CA ASP A 181 1.82 17.70 3.58
C ASP A 181 0.98 16.56 2.97
N GLN A 182 -0.13 16.92 2.30
CA GLN A 182 -1.07 15.98 1.71
C GLN A 182 -1.44 16.39 0.29
N GLY A 183 -1.81 15.41 -0.53
CA GLY A 183 -2.23 15.68 -1.90
C GLY A 183 -1.06 16.00 -2.82
N LEU A 184 0.09 15.36 -2.59
CA LEU A 184 1.32 15.61 -3.36
C LEU A 184 1.26 15.09 -4.79
N GLN A 185 0.31 14.23 -5.14
CA GLN A 185 0.16 13.73 -6.51
C GLN A 185 -0.17 14.87 -7.47
N ASP A 186 0.52 14.91 -8.61
CA ASP A 186 0.36 15.96 -9.63
C ASP A 186 -1.02 15.88 -10.33
N ARG A 187 -1.69 14.71 -10.26
CA ARG A 187 -3.00 14.46 -10.86
C ARG A 187 -4.01 14.02 -9.81
N THR A 188 -5.19 14.61 -9.83
CA THR A 188 -6.30 14.30 -8.91
C THR A 188 -7.20 13.16 -9.41
N ASP A 189 -7.08 12.75 -10.67
CA ASP A 189 -7.79 11.64 -11.31
C ASP A 189 -7.00 10.30 -11.22
N ASN A 190 -6.16 10.16 -10.19
CA ASN A 190 -5.38 8.97 -9.92
C ASN A 190 -6.15 8.01 -9.00
N PHE A 191 -6.51 6.84 -9.52
CA PHE A 191 -7.22 5.79 -8.80
C PHE A 191 -6.52 4.45 -8.96
N THR A 192 -6.53 3.63 -7.92
CA THR A 192 -6.10 2.23 -8.00
C THR A 192 -7.30 1.32 -7.78
N THR A 193 -7.44 0.35 -8.68
CA THR A 193 -8.48 -0.68 -8.62
C THR A 193 -7.95 -1.90 -7.88
N PHE A 194 -8.73 -2.36 -6.92
CA PHE A 194 -8.46 -3.54 -6.10
C PHE A 194 -9.57 -4.56 -6.30
N ILE A 195 -9.21 -5.85 -6.29
CA ILE A 195 -10.17 -6.95 -6.28
C ILE A 195 -10.04 -7.75 -4.98
N PHE A 196 -11.19 -8.25 -4.52
CA PHE A 196 -11.29 -9.25 -3.47
C PHE A 196 -11.63 -10.59 -4.09
N VAL A 197 -10.92 -11.63 -3.65
CA VAL A 197 -11.00 -12.95 -4.29
C VAL A 197 -11.05 -14.05 -3.25
N LYS A 198 -11.63 -15.18 -3.64
CA LYS A 198 -11.58 -16.45 -2.91
C LYS A 198 -11.29 -17.60 -3.89
N LEU A 199 -10.97 -18.78 -3.38
CA LEU A 199 -10.93 -19.99 -4.22
C LEU A 199 -12.32 -20.35 -4.75
N ARG A 200 -12.41 -20.75 -6.00
CA ARG A 200 -13.60 -21.46 -6.52
C ARG A 200 -13.73 -22.80 -5.79
N ARG A 201 -14.93 -23.11 -5.39
CA ARG A 201 -15.30 -24.42 -4.82
C ARG A 201 -15.69 -25.37 -5.93
#